data_ae60480fb0e75a112ecd9a4e3885bfed
#
_entry.id   ae60480fb0e75a112ecd9a4e3885bfed
#
_cell.length_a   1.000
_cell.length_b   1.000
_cell.length_c   1.000
_cell.angle_alpha   90.00
_cell.angle_beta   90.00
_cell.angle_gamma   90.00
#
_symmetry.space_group_name_H-M   'P 1'
#
loop_
_entity.id
_entity.type
_entity.pdbx_description
1 polymer ?
#
loop_
_entity_poly.entity_id
_entity_poly.type
_entity_poly.pdbx_seq_one_letter_code
_entity_poly.pdbx_strand_id
1 'polypeptide(L)'
;LEQSVRWGLLGKGAVLMAAAYPNRTSPVLRGAFILKHIQGVPPATPPPNVPTLDEKDIGTTKALTVREMIAKHRASPTCAACHAVMDPLGLALENFDATGMWRDRDRYAGAAIDSTGELPDGTPIKGPDDLRQALLRRPDQFAQTFTEGLLTYATGRKLEYYDMPTVRRIVHGAAGSDYRFSALVQAVVRSDQFRMLRVPQAAPASDTSTATQ
;
A
#
# COMPACT_ATOMS: atom_id res chain seq x y z
N LEU A 1 24.36 4.77 4.23
CA LEU A 1 22.99 4.84 3.67
C LEU A 1 21.99 4.02 4.52
N GLU A 2 22.39 2.89 5.07
CA GLU A 2 21.53 2.01 5.91
C GLU A 2 21.14 2.64 7.26
N GLN A 3 21.89 3.61 7.74
CA GLN A 3 21.59 4.36 8.96
C GLN A 3 20.67 5.60 8.70
N SER A 4 20.33 5.87 7.45
CA SER A 4 19.43 6.97 7.12
C SER A 4 17.99 6.59 7.44
N VAL A 5 17.26 7.48 8.10
CA VAL A 5 15.80 7.36 8.30
C VAL A 5 15.03 7.18 6.97
N ARG A 6 15.66 7.57 5.85
CA ARG A 6 15.12 7.44 4.48
C ARG A 6 15.50 6.14 3.78
N TRP A 7 16.16 5.21 4.48
CA TRP A 7 16.59 3.97 3.85
C TRP A 7 15.40 3.13 3.38
N GLY A 8 15.55 2.54 2.21
CA GLY A 8 14.52 1.70 1.60
C GLY A 8 13.38 2.45 0.93
N LEU A 9 12.34 1.72 0.53
CA LEU A 9 11.21 2.21 -0.27
C LEU A 9 10.33 3.20 0.49
N LEU A 10 10.07 2.93 1.78
CA LEU A 10 9.16 3.73 2.62
C LEU A 10 9.64 5.17 2.84
N GLY A 11 10.96 5.44 2.78
CA GLY A 11 11.53 6.77 2.91
C GLY A 11 11.66 7.56 1.60
N LYS A 12 11.17 7.02 0.48
CA LYS A 12 11.24 7.69 -0.81
C LYS A 12 10.15 8.75 -0.95
N GLY A 13 10.53 9.96 -1.36
CA GLY A 13 9.61 11.07 -1.55
C GLY A 13 8.44 10.71 -2.47
N ALA A 14 8.69 10.01 -3.56
CA ALA A 14 7.64 9.58 -4.48
C ALA A 14 6.56 8.70 -3.82
N VAL A 15 6.95 7.80 -2.91
CA VAL A 15 6.02 6.95 -2.15
C VAL A 15 5.23 7.78 -1.14
N LEU A 16 5.92 8.64 -0.39
CA LEU A 16 5.32 9.48 0.64
C LEU A 16 4.35 10.52 0.05
N MET A 17 4.70 11.11 -1.10
CA MET A 17 3.84 12.05 -1.82
C MET A 17 2.61 11.37 -2.45
N ALA A 18 2.77 10.17 -3.03
CA ALA A 18 1.66 9.41 -3.60
C ALA A 18 0.61 9.02 -2.55
N ALA A 19 0.99 8.99 -1.28
CA ALA A 19 0.14 8.64 -0.14
C ALA A 19 -0.08 9.84 0.81
N ALA A 20 -0.20 11.04 0.27
CA ALA A 20 -0.45 12.27 1.01
C ALA A 20 -1.46 13.15 0.28
N TYR A 21 -2.04 14.12 0.99
CA TYR A 21 -2.76 15.22 0.37
C TYR A 21 -1.78 16.35 -0.04
N PRO A 22 -2.14 17.23 -0.98
CA PRO A 22 -1.25 18.31 -1.40
C PRO A 22 -0.82 19.26 -0.27
N ASN A 23 -1.66 19.42 0.75
CA ASN A 23 -1.47 20.37 1.84
C ASN A 23 -1.07 19.71 3.17
N ARG A 24 -1.22 18.38 3.32
CA ARG A 24 -0.95 17.68 4.59
C ARG A 24 -0.64 16.20 4.38
N THR A 25 -0.04 15.60 5.41
CA THR A 25 0.10 14.14 5.51
C THR A 25 -1.24 13.46 5.76
N SER A 26 -1.30 12.18 5.46
CA SER A 26 -2.45 11.32 5.78
C SER A 26 -1.97 9.94 6.21
N PRO A 27 -1.89 9.67 7.52
CA PRO A 27 -1.59 8.31 7.99
C PRO A 27 -2.53 7.26 7.42
N VAL A 28 -3.81 7.60 7.23
CA VAL A 28 -4.80 6.71 6.62
C VAL A 28 -4.40 6.32 5.19
N LEU A 29 -4.08 7.30 4.34
CA LEU A 29 -3.64 7.01 2.96
C LEU A 29 -2.31 6.27 2.92
N ARG A 30 -1.36 6.61 3.82
CA ARG A 30 -0.08 5.91 3.95
C ARG A 30 -0.27 4.45 4.37
N GLY A 31 -1.13 4.21 5.36
CA GLY A 31 -1.47 2.86 5.80
C GLY A 31 -2.16 2.05 4.71
N ALA A 32 -3.13 2.63 4.03
CA ALA A 32 -3.81 2.01 2.90
C ALA A 32 -2.84 1.70 1.74
N PHE A 33 -1.89 2.60 1.47
CA PHE A 33 -0.83 2.38 0.48
C PHE A 33 0.04 1.18 0.84
N ILE A 34 0.48 1.08 2.11
CA ILE A 34 1.30 -0.04 2.58
C ILE A 34 0.53 -1.35 2.47
N LEU A 35 -0.72 -1.40 2.94
CA LEU A 35 -1.57 -2.58 2.80
C LEU A 35 -1.71 -3.00 1.35
N LYS A 36 -2.05 -2.09 0.47
CA LYS A 36 -2.34 -2.39 -0.93
C LYS A 36 -1.09 -2.72 -1.74
N HIS A 37 -0.02 -1.91 -1.63
CA HIS A 37 1.11 -1.96 -2.55
C HIS A 37 2.36 -2.65 -1.99
N ILE A 38 2.43 -2.85 -0.67
CA ILE A 38 3.53 -3.56 -0.02
C ILE A 38 3.08 -4.95 0.44
N GLN A 39 1.90 -5.04 1.06
CA GLN A 39 1.41 -6.31 1.61
C GLN A 39 0.45 -7.05 0.67
N GLY A 40 -0.09 -6.40 -0.38
CA GLY A 40 -1.03 -7.03 -1.31
C GLY A 40 -2.42 -7.29 -0.71
N VAL A 41 -2.75 -6.64 0.40
CA VAL A 41 -4.04 -6.77 1.11
C VAL A 41 -4.73 -5.40 1.11
N PRO A 42 -5.39 -5.01 0.01
CA PRO A 42 -6.05 -3.71 -0.04
C PRO A 42 -7.14 -3.61 1.05
N PRO A 43 -7.26 -2.46 1.73
CA PRO A 43 -8.34 -2.26 2.68
C PRO A 43 -9.70 -2.35 1.98
N ALA A 44 -10.73 -2.71 2.74
CA ALA A 44 -12.10 -2.72 2.23
C ALA A 44 -12.50 -1.31 1.76
N THR A 45 -13.37 -1.26 0.76
CA THR A 45 -13.95 0.01 0.30
C THR A 45 -14.73 0.65 1.44
N PRO A 46 -14.49 1.94 1.76
CA PRO A 46 -15.22 2.61 2.82
C PRO A 46 -16.71 2.64 2.51
N PRO A 47 -17.58 2.61 3.52
CA PRO A 47 -19.02 2.80 3.35
C PRO A 47 -19.33 4.12 2.62
N PRO A 48 -20.46 4.22 1.91
CA PRO A 48 -20.89 5.49 1.33
C PRO A 48 -21.12 6.54 2.43
N ASN A 49 -20.83 7.78 2.14
CA ASN A 49 -21.02 8.92 3.03
C ASN A 49 -20.16 8.93 4.32
N VAL A 50 -18.97 8.33 4.28
CA VAL A 50 -18.00 8.50 5.38
C VAL A 50 -17.58 9.98 5.43
N PRO A 51 -17.80 10.66 6.56
CA PRO A 51 -17.36 12.05 6.70
C PRO A 51 -15.81 12.10 6.60
N THR A 52 -15.32 13.05 5.83
CA THR A 52 -13.88 13.37 5.82
C THR A 52 -13.45 13.86 7.20
N LEU A 53 -12.15 13.74 7.51
CA LEU A 53 -11.60 14.40 8.70
C LEU A 53 -11.95 15.88 8.63
N ASP A 54 -12.50 16.43 9.72
CA ASP A 54 -12.91 17.82 9.78
C ASP A 54 -11.68 18.73 9.70
N GLU A 55 -11.50 19.39 8.57
CA GLU A 55 -10.36 20.29 8.32
C GLU A 55 -10.55 21.66 9.01
N LYS A 56 -11.71 21.91 9.61
CA LYS A 56 -11.99 23.18 10.31
C LYS A 56 -11.09 23.40 11.53
N ASP A 57 -10.55 22.30 12.08
CA ASP A 57 -9.61 22.38 13.20
C ASP A 57 -8.17 22.62 12.75
N ILE A 58 -7.89 22.61 11.44
CA ILE A 58 -6.55 22.86 10.89
C ILE A 58 -6.26 24.36 10.92
N GLY A 59 -5.25 24.76 11.68
CA GLY A 59 -4.80 26.18 11.74
C GLY A 59 -5.59 27.07 12.69
N THR A 60 -6.44 26.50 13.55
CA THR A 60 -7.07 27.23 14.67
C THR A 60 -6.14 27.30 15.89
N THR A 61 -6.45 28.15 16.85
CA THR A 61 -5.68 28.31 18.11
C THR A 61 -5.65 27.02 18.98
N LYS A 62 -6.40 26.01 18.64
CA LYS A 62 -6.42 24.67 19.24
C LYS A 62 -6.34 23.59 18.14
N ALA A 63 -5.40 23.74 17.22
CA ALA A 63 -5.22 22.72 16.19
C ALA A 63 -4.87 21.37 16.82
N LEU A 64 -5.68 20.35 16.49
CA LEU A 64 -5.40 18.97 16.87
C LEU A 64 -4.28 18.42 15.99
N THR A 65 -3.47 17.55 16.56
CA THR A 65 -2.54 16.73 15.78
C THR A 65 -3.32 15.79 14.85
N VAL A 66 -2.69 15.36 13.76
CA VAL A 66 -3.30 14.36 12.85
C VAL A 66 -3.70 13.09 13.60
N ARG A 67 -2.90 12.66 14.58
CA ARG A 67 -3.20 11.52 15.46
C ARG A 67 -4.49 11.72 16.26
N GLU A 68 -4.67 12.89 16.88
CA GLU A 68 -5.89 13.20 17.66
C GLU A 68 -7.12 13.27 16.77
N MET A 69 -7.02 13.83 15.58
CA MET A 69 -8.12 13.86 14.60
C MET A 69 -8.53 12.43 14.19
N ILE A 70 -7.56 11.55 13.92
CA ILE A 70 -7.82 10.16 13.60
C ILE A 70 -8.45 9.42 14.79
N ALA A 71 -7.95 9.64 16.01
CA ALA A 71 -8.51 9.04 17.22
C ALA A 71 -9.97 9.43 17.42
N LYS A 72 -10.32 10.69 17.19
CA LYS A 72 -11.70 11.18 17.22
C LYS A 72 -12.59 10.49 16.17
N HIS A 73 -12.07 10.32 14.95
CA HIS A 73 -12.78 9.62 13.88
C HIS A 73 -12.99 8.13 14.20
N ARG A 74 -12.00 7.47 14.80
CA ARG A 74 -12.08 6.06 15.23
C ARG A 74 -12.98 5.78 16.41
N ALA A 75 -13.53 6.79 17.08
CA ALA A 75 -14.48 6.59 18.17
C ALA A 75 -15.73 5.82 17.72
N SER A 76 -16.06 5.86 16.41
CA SER A 76 -17.11 5.02 15.84
C SER A 76 -16.61 3.58 15.63
N PRO A 77 -17.30 2.54 16.13
CA PRO A 77 -16.92 1.13 15.93
C PRO A 77 -16.82 0.74 14.45
N THR A 78 -17.69 1.27 13.60
CA THR A 78 -17.68 1.02 12.16
C THR A 78 -16.40 1.52 11.50
N CYS A 79 -15.88 2.67 11.93
CA CYS A 79 -14.62 3.24 11.42
C CYS A 79 -13.41 2.51 12.02
N ALA A 80 -13.48 2.13 13.29
CA ALA A 80 -12.40 1.49 14.02
C ALA A 80 -11.92 0.18 13.36
N ALA A 81 -12.83 -0.61 12.81
CA ALA A 81 -12.51 -1.92 12.22
C ALA A 81 -11.43 -1.84 11.11
N CYS A 82 -11.54 -0.85 10.21
CA CYS A 82 -10.56 -0.65 9.15
C CYS A 82 -9.33 0.14 9.65
N HIS A 83 -9.57 1.18 10.46
CA HIS A 83 -8.54 2.07 10.94
C HIS A 83 -7.56 1.41 11.91
N ALA A 84 -7.99 0.40 12.69
CA ALA A 84 -7.11 -0.36 13.58
C ALA A 84 -5.94 -1.02 12.83
N VAL A 85 -6.14 -1.40 11.57
CA VAL A 85 -5.10 -2.02 10.74
C VAL A 85 -4.28 -0.98 9.97
N MET A 86 -4.93 0.05 9.43
CA MET A 86 -4.27 1.04 8.56
C MET A 86 -3.46 2.07 9.34
N ASP A 87 -4.04 2.64 10.39
CA ASP A 87 -3.48 3.80 11.06
C ASP A 87 -2.09 3.57 11.66
N PRO A 88 -1.81 2.45 12.34
CA PRO A 88 -0.48 2.20 12.88
C PRO A 88 0.62 2.24 11.82
N LEU A 89 0.34 1.66 10.65
CA LEU A 89 1.26 1.63 9.51
C LEU A 89 1.59 3.04 9.00
N GLY A 90 0.56 3.87 8.89
CA GLY A 90 0.73 5.24 8.41
C GLY A 90 1.30 6.19 9.45
N LEU A 91 0.92 6.05 10.72
CA LEU A 91 1.45 6.85 11.83
C LEU A 91 2.95 6.63 12.03
N ALA A 92 3.45 5.41 11.79
CA ALA A 92 4.88 5.13 11.80
C ALA A 92 5.69 5.97 10.80
N LEU A 93 5.05 6.51 9.77
CA LEU A 93 5.68 7.39 8.77
C LEU A 93 5.39 8.88 8.99
N GLU A 94 4.77 9.29 10.10
CA GLU A 94 4.29 10.65 10.29
C GLU A 94 5.42 11.67 10.50
N ASN A 95 6.62 11.20 10.88
CA ASN A 95 7.82 12.03 10.87
C ASN A 95 8.24 12.49 9.46
N PHE A 96 7.72 11.90 8.39
CA PHE A 96 7.86 12.45 7.06
C PHE A 96 6.67 13.35 6.73
N ASP A 97 6.92 14.57 6.31
CA ASP A 97 5.87 15.48 5.83
C ASP A 97 5.28 15.02 4.48
N ALA A 98 4.38 15.82 3.88
CA ALA A 98 3.74 15.50 2.61
C ALA A 98 4.72 15.47 1.43
N THR A 99 5.87 16.13 1.52
CA THR A 99 6.94 16.13 0.51
C THR A 99 8.03 15.11 0.80
N GLY A 100 7.91 14.41 1.93
CA GLY A 100 8.90 13.44 2.40
C GLY A 100 10.08 14.06 3.16
N MET A 101 9.99 15.31 3.60
CA MET A 101 10.98 15.91 4.50
C MET A 101 10.77 15.38 5.92
N TRP A 102 11.88 15.15 6.65
CA TRP A 102 11.80 14.76 8.06
C TRP A 102 11.38 15.93 8.93
N ARG A 103 10.49 15.67 9.89
CA ARG A 103 10.01 16.64 10.88
C ARG A 103 9.80 15.97 12.24
N ASP A 104 10.03 16.72 13.32
CA ASP A 104 9.83 16.25 14.70
C ASP A 104 8.57 16.83 15.34
N ARG A 105 7.95 17.80 14.67
CA ARG A 105 6.75 18.47 15.16
C ARG A 105 5.67 18.53 14.09
N ASP A 106 4.43 18.41 14.54
CA ASP A 106 3.26 18.69 13.70
C ASP A 106 3.27 20.16 13.27
N ARG A 107 3.03 20.39 11.98
CA ARG A 107 3.11 21.75 11.41
C ARG A 107 2.06 22.70 11.98
N TYR A 108 0.87 22.20 12.27
CA TYR A 108 -0.27 23.00 12.67
C TYR A 108 -0.45 23.03 14.18
N ALA A 109 -0.37 21.88 14.83
CA ALA A 109 -0.50 21.78 16.29
C ALA A 109 0.78 22.17 17.04
N GLY A 110 1.95 22.20 16.37
CA GLY A 110 3.23 22.48 17.01
C GLY A 110 3.70 21.42 18.02
N ALA A 111 2.90 20.38 18.24
CA ALA A 111 3.20 19.29 19.15
C ALA A 111 4.26 18.36 18.58
N ALA A 112 4.98 17.63 19.44
CA ALA A 112 5.90 16.59 19.02
C ALA A 112 5.11 15.47 18.30
N ILE A 113 5.71 14.92 17.23
CA ILE A 113 5.10 13.83 16.49
C ILE A 113 5.23 12.54 17.28
N ASP A 114 4.10 11.89 17.49
CA ASP A 114 4.03 10.54 18.03
C ASP A 114 3.82 9.56 16.87
N SER A 115 4.91 8.85 16.49
CA SER A 115 4.92 7.84 15.44
C SER A 115 4.81 6.41 15.98
N THR A 116 4.33 6.24 17.21
CA THR A 116 4.10 4.92 17.80
C THR A 116 2.83 4.28 17.28
N GLY A 117 2.77 2.97 17.31
CA GLY A 117 1.59 2.18 16.96
C GLY A 117 1.76 0.73 17.37
N GLU A 118 0.71 -0.05 17.19
CA GLU A 118 0.70 -1.48 17.41
C GLU A 118 0.06 -2.15 16.19
N LEU A 119 0.75 -3.15 15.65
CA LEU A 119 0.23 -3.94 14.54
C LEU A 119 -0.85 -4.92 15.04
N PRO A 120 -1.71 -5.46 14.15
CA PRO A 120 -2.78 -6.38 14.55
C PRO A 120 -2.30 -7.65 15.26
N ASP A 121 -1.05 -8.03 15.09
CA ASP A 121 -0.41 -9.16 15.78
C ASP A 121 0.17 -8.79 17.17
N GLY A 122 -0.07 -7.56 17.65
CA GLY A 122 0.44 -7.05 18.91
C GLY A 122 1.88 -6.53 18.83
N THR A 123 2.52 -6.51 17.66
CA THR A 123 3.88 -5.99 17.51
C THR A 123 3.89 -4.46 17.70
N PRO A 124 4.60 -3.92 18.70
CA PRO A 124 4.77 -2.49 18.82
C PRO A 124 5.71 -1.97 17.74
N ILE A 125 5.40 -0.80 17.19
CA ILE A 125 6.22 -0.10 16.21
C ILE A 125 6.40 1.35 16.61
N LYS A 126 7.59 1.90 16.36
CA LYS A 126 7.91 3.30 16.56
C LYS A 126 8.73 3.82 15.38
N GLY A 127 8.06 4.57 14.52
CA GLY A 127 8.71 5.17 13.36
C GLY A 127 8.98 4.20 12.20
N PRO A 128 9.64 4.70 11.15
CA PRO A 128 9.81 3.96 9.89
C PRO A 128 10.73 2.75 9.99
N ASP A 129 11.66 2.73 10.95
CA ASP A 129 12.59 1.60 11.09
C ASP A 129 11.89 0.35 11.63
N ASP A 130 11.12 0.48 12.70
CA ASP A 130 10.38 -0.65 13.27
C ASP A 130 9.33 -1.15 12.26
N LEU A 131 8.66 -0.23 11.55
CA LEU A 131 7.73 -0.60 10.49
C LEU A 131 8.43 -1.41 9.40
N ARG A 132 9.61 -0.98 8.96
CA ARG A 132 10.41 -1.70 7.95
C ARG A 132 10.78 -3.10 8.43
N GLN A 133 11.28 -3.21 9.68
CA GLN A 133 11.63 -4.49 10.27
C GLN A 133 10.42 -5.43 10.36
N ALA A 134 9.25 -4.91 10.73
CA ALA A 134 8.03 -5.69 10.78
C ALA A 134 7.63 -6.23 9.39
N LEU A 135 7.70 -5.39 8.35
CA LEU A 135 7.40 -5.79 6.97
C LEU A 135 8.42 -6.80 6.42
N LEU A 136 9.70 -6.69 6.79
CA LEU A 136 10.76 -7.61 6.37
C LEU A 136 10.68 -9.00 7.02
N ARG A 137 9.85 -9.21 8.03
CA ARG A 137 9.59 -10.56 8.56
C ARG A 137 8.90 -11.48 7.53
N ARG A 138 8.24 -10.90 6.53
CA ARG A 138 7.55 -11.62 5.45
C ARG A 138 7.94 -11.07 4.08
N PRO A 139 9.21 -11.25 3.67
CA PRO A 139 9.73 -10.69 2.43
C PRO A 139 9.05 -11.30 1.19
N ASP A 140 8.60 -12.55 1.30
CA ASP A 140 7.84 -13.27 0.27
C ASP A 140 6.53 -12.55 -0.09
N GLN A 141 5.83 -12.00 0.90
CA GLN A 141 4.58 -11.27 0.69
C GLN A 141 4.82 -9.99 -0.13
N PHE A 142 5.86 -9.23 0.21
CA PHE A 142 6.25 -8.07 -0.59
C PHE A 142 6.68 -8.47 -2.00
N ALA A 143 7.52 -9.51 -2.13
CA ALA A 143 7.99 -10.00 -3.42
C ALA A 143 6.82 -10.45 -4.31
N GLN A 144 5.79 -11.09 -3.74
CA GLN A 144 4.58 -11.47 -4.47
C GLN A 144 3.82 -10.23 -4.95
N THR A 145 3.49 -9.30 -4.06
CA THR A 145 2.76 -8.07 -4.41
C THR A 145 3.51 -7.27 -5.48
N PHE A 146 4.82 -7.15 -5.32
CA PHE A 146 5.67 -6.48 -6.30
C PHE A 146 5.66 -7.19 -7.66
N THR A 147 5.76 -8.52 -7.67
CA THR A 147 5.73 -9.33 -8.91
C THR A 147 4.39 -9.22 -9.61
N GLU A 148 3.28 -9.22 -8.88
CA GLU A 148 1.94 -9.01 -9.44
C GLU A 148 1.84 -7.63 -10.12
N GLY A 149 2.30 -6.58 -9.45
CA GLY A 149 2.35 -5.23 -10.01
C GLY A 149 3.24 -5.14 -11.25
N LEU A 150 4.42 -5.75 -11.20
CA LEU A 150 5.37 -5.76 -12.30
C LEU A 150 4.82 -6.53 -13.52
N LEU A 151 4.19 -7.67 -13.30
CA LEU A 151 3.58 -8.47 -14.37
C LEU A 151 2.36 -7.77 -14.97
N THR A 152 1.54 -7.11 -14.14
CA THR A 152 0.43 -6.25 -14.59
C THR A 152 0.95 -5.13 -15.50
N TYR A 153 2.00 -4.44 -15.09
CA TYR A 153 2.64 -3.40 -15.88
C TYR A 153 3.20 -3.95 -17.21
N ALA A 154 3.92 -5.06 -17.13
CA ALA A 154 4.58 -5.66 -18.29
C ALA A 154 3.60 -6.20 -19.34
N THR A 155 2.43 -6.68 -18.92
CA THR A 155 1.39 -7.24 -19.81
C THR A 155 0.33 -6.22 -20.22
N GLY A 156 0.28 -5.05 -19.57
CA GLY A 156 -0.72 -4.01 -19.83
C GLY A 156 -2.16 -4.40 -19.45
N ARG A 157 -2.34 -5.46 -18.65
CA ARG A 157 -3.65 -5.95 -18.23
C ARG A 157 -3.68 -6.36 -16.77
N LYS A 158 -4.85 -6.41 -16.16
CA LYS A 158 -5.04 -7.03 -14.85
C LYS A 158 -4.68 -8.52 -14.90
N LEU A 159 -4.10 -8.99 -13.79
CA LEU A 159 -3.84 -10.41 -13.62
C LEU A 159 -5.13 -11.14 -13.27
N GLU A 160 -5.25 -12.33 -13.83
CA GLU A 160 -6.34 -13.24 -13.58
C GLU A 160 -5.84 -14.43 -12.73
N TYR A 161 -6.77 -15.23 -12.22
CA TYR A 161 -6.42 -16.37 -11.35
C TYR A 161 -5.42 -17.36 -12.02
N TYR A 162 -5.47 -17.50 -13.33
CA TYR A 162 -4.55 -18.36 -14.09
C TYR A 162 -3.12 -17.79 -14.24
N ASP A 163 -2.89 -16.52 -13.92
CA ASP A 163 -1.55 -15.92 -13.87
C ASP A 163 -0.83 -16.22 -12.54
N MET A 164 -1.58 -16.50 -11.48
CA MET A 164 -1.04 -16.68 -10.13
C MET A 164 -0.03 -17.83 -10.01
N PRO A 165 -0.15 -18.96 -10.73
CA PRO A 165 0.91 -19.97 -10.74
C PRO A 165 2.26 -19.42 -11.23
N THR A 166 2.26 -18.51 -12.20
CA THR A 166 3.47 -17.89 -12.72
C THR A 166 4.04 -16.90 -11.72
N VAL A 167 3.20 -16.05 -11.07
CA VAL A 167 3.64 -15.18 -9.98
C VAL A 167 4.34 -15.99 -8.88
N ARG A 168 3.71 -17.05 -8.39
CA ARG A 168 4.31 -17.90 -7.33
C ARG A 168 5.63 -18.54 -7.76
N ARG A 169 5.73 -18.99 -9.02
CA ARG A 169 6.97 -19.57 -9.56
C ARG A 169 8.09 -18.54 -9.61
N ILE A 170 7.79 -17.30 -10.03
CA ILE A 170 8.76 -16.20 -10.07
C ILE A 170 9.25 -15.88 -8.65
N VAL A 171 8.34 -15.72 -7.70
CA VAL A 171 8.68 -15.42 -6.31
C VAL A 171 9.53 -16.53 -5.69
N HIS A 172 9.10 -17.79 -5.85
CA HIS A 172 9.85 -18.94 -5.33
C HIS A 172 11.25 -19.03 -5.95
N GLY A 173 11.37 -18.82 -7.27
CA GLY A 173 12.66 -18.84 -7.94
C GLY A 173 13.58 -17.69 -7.53
N ALA A 174 13.04 -16.55 -7.13
CA ALA A 174 13.82 -15.39 -6.67
C ALA A 174 14.27 -15.50 -5.21
N ALA A 175 13.68 -16.40 -4.41
CA ALA A 175 14.02 -16.55 -2.99
C ALA A 175 15.51 -16.88 -2.77
N GLY A 176 16.09 -17.75 -3.60
CA GLY A 176 17.51 -18.10 -3.55
C GLY A 176 18.47 -16.96 -3.86
N SER A 177 17.99 -15.87 -4.45
CA SER A 177 18.74 -14.63 -4.73
C SER A 177 18.33 -13.46 -3.83
N ASP A 178 17.69 -13.73 -2.69
CA ASP A 178 17.19 -12.73 -1.76
C ASP A 178 16.26 -11.70 -2.42
N TYR A 179 15.37 -12.20 -3.29
CA TYR A 179 14.38 -11.41 -4.04
C TYR A 179 14.97 -10.20 -4.79
N ARG A 180 16.19 -10.30 -5.29
CA ARG A 180 16.83 -9.21 -6.02
C ARG A 180 15.93 -8.72 -7.15
N PHE A 181 15.81 -7.40 -7.27
CA PHE A 181 14.99 -6.75 -8.29
C PHE A 181 15.27 -7.28 -9.70
N SER A 182 16.56 -7.43 -10.06
CA SER A 182 16.96 -7.96 -11.36
C SER A 182 16.48 -9.41 -11.60
N ALA A 183 16.45 -10.24 -10.57
CA ALA A 183 15.95 -11.61 -10.68
C ALA A 183 14.44 -11.64 -10.96
N LEU A 184 13.67 -10.81 -10.27
CA LEU A 184 12.23 -10.67 -10.49
C LEU A 184 11.93 -10.15 -11.91
N VAL A 185 12.61 -9.09 -12.34
CA VAL A 185 12.44 -8.54 -13.70
C VAL A 185 12.78 -9.58 -14.77
N GLN A 186 13.91 -10.26 -14.65
CA GLN A 186 14.32 -11.30 -15.62
C GLN A 186 13.32 -12.46 -15.66
N ALA A 187 12.79 -12.86 -14.51
CA ALA A 187 11.80 -13.94 -14.45
C ALA A 187 10.46 -13.54 -15.10
N VAL A 188 10.01 -12.28 -14.92
CA VAL A 188 8.86 -11.75 -15.63
C VAL A 188 9.07 -11.74 -17.14
N VAL A 189 10.21 -11.21 -17.62
CA VAL A 189 10.55 -11.16 -19.07
C VAL A 189 10.61 -12.55 -19.68
N ARG A 190 11.03 -13.57 -18.93
CA ARG A 190 11.09 -14.96 -19.39
C ARG A 190 9.77 -15.70 -19.30
N SER A 191 8.74 -15.14 -18.65
CA SER A 191 7.45 -15.78 -18.45
C SER A 191 6.64 -15.84 -19.75
N ASP A 192 5.81 -16.87 -19.88
CA ASP A 192 4.90 -17.01 -21.00
C ASP A 192 3.90 -15.86 -21.09
N GLN A 193 3.46 -15.33 -19.95
CA GLN A 193 2.57 -14.18 -19.88
C GLN A 193 3.13 -12.93 -20.54
N PHE A 194 4.45 -12.76 -20.50
CA PHE A 194 5.12 -11.64 -21.16
C PHE A 194 5.46 -11.94 -22.62
N ARG A 195 5.85 -13.18 -22.92
CA ARG A 195 6.39 -13.59 -24.24
C ARG A 195 5.33 -13.99 -25.25
N MET A 196 4.14 -14.40 -24.77
CA MET A 196 3.08 -14.98 -25.61
C MET A 196 1.82 -14.12 -25.54
N LEU A 197 1.23 -13.86 -26.70
CA LEU A 197 -0.09 -13.26 -26.81
C LEU A 197 -1.14 -14.36 -26.80
N ARG A 198 -2.11 -14.30 -25.86
CA ARG A 198 -3.28 -15.16 -25.91
C ARG A 198 -4.26 -14.58 -26.92
N VAL A 199 -4.47 -15.25 -28.02
CA VAL A 199 -5.51 -14.90 -28.99
C VAL A 199 -6.87 -15.34 -28.40
N PRO A 200 -7.83 -14.42 -28.21
CA PRO A 200 -9.17 -14.80 -27.78
C PRO A 200 -9.78 -15.74 -28.83
N GLN A 201 -10.27 -16.90 -28.36
CA GLN A 201 -11.04 -17.78 -29.24
C GLN A 201 -12.36 -17.06 -29.61
N ALA A 202 -12.64 -16.92 -30.90
CA ALA A 202 -13.92 -16.36 -31.35
C ALA A 202 -15.06 -17.16 -30.71
N ALA A 203 -16.03 -16.46 -30.14
CA ALA A 203 -17.22 -17.10 -29.64
C ALA A 203 -17.85 -17.91 -30.79
N PRO A 204 -18.30 -19.16 -30.56
CA PRO A 204 -19.00 -19.89 -31.59
C PRO A 204 -20.18 -19.06 -32.10
N ALA A 205 -20.27 -18.94 -33.42
CA ALA A 205 -21.39 -18.24 -34.04
C ALA A 205 -22.70 -18.86 -33.52
N SER A 206 -23.53 -18.04 -32.88
CA SER A 206 -24.87 -18.49 -32.49
C SER A 206 -25.63 -18.83 -33.80
N ASP A 207 -25.94 -20.10 -34.03
CA ASP A 207 -26.83 -20.52 -35.05
C ASP A 207 -28.21 -19.89 -34.82
N THR A 208 -28.42 -18.74 -35.43
CA THR A 208 -29.79 -18.22 -35.64
C THR A 208 -30.44 -19.03 -36.73
N SER A 209 -30.87 -20.23 -36.37
CA SER A 209 -31.87 -20.98 -37.16
C SER A 209 -33.18 -20.21 -37.09
N THR A 210 -33.43 -19.38 -38.09
CA THR A 210 -34.75 -18.85 -38.38
C THR A 210 -35.68 -20.00 -38.69
N ALA A 211 -36.47 -20.39 -37.69
CA ALA A 211 -37.66 -21.20 -37.94
C ALA A 211 -38.72 -20.33 -38.63
N THR A 212 -38.82 -20.46 -39.92
CA THR A 212 -39.96 -19.99 -40.72
C THR A 212 -41.11 -20.98 -40.54
N GLN A 213 -42.20 -20.56 -39.94
CA GLN A 213 -43.57 -21.04 -40.21
C GLN A 213 -44.53 -19.89 -40.18
#